data_8a03a8c64ae8e04ffaa08748bc2394c2
#
_entry.id   8a03a8c64ae8e04ffaa08748bc2394c2
#
_cell.length_a   1.000
_cell.length_b   1.000
_cell.length_c   1.000
_cell.angle_alpha   90.00
_cell.angle_beta   90.00
_cell.angle_gamma   90.00
#
_symmetry.space_group_name_H-M   'P 1'
#
loop_
_entity.id
_entity.type
_entity.pdbx_description
1 polymer ?
#
loop_
_entity_poly.entity_id
_entity_poly.type
_entity_poly.pdbx_seq_one_letter_code
_entity_poly.pdbx_strand_id
1 'polypeptide(L)'
;RSSQIEDEVCRRLSDGETLRSICRDERMPSWRSIYDWIAQDADFASRIARARELGADAIAEQILDIADTPVVGEEIEESESGMKVKRADMLGHRKLQVETRLKLLAKWFPKKYGDRSAMEVTGADGGPVQISDTQRAAKISAILAAAQARKNADKDSGED
;
A
#
# COMPACT_ATOMS: atom_id res chain seq x y z
N ARG A 1 13.09 23.45 -8.34
CA ARG A 1 12.49 22.29 -9.02
C ARG A 1 13.20 22.10 -10.35
N SER A 2 13.73 20.93 -10.63
CA SER A 2 14.31 20.57 -11.92
C SER A 2 13.88 19.15 -12.27
N SER A 3 13.80 18.82 -13.58
CA SER A 3 13.48 17.48 -14.06
C SER A 3 14.43 16.42 -13.47
N GLN A 4 15.70 16.73 -13.34
CA GLN A 4 16.70 15.83 -12.76
C GLN A 4 16.38 15.44 -11.31
N ILE A 5 15.90 16.39 -10.50
CA ILE A 5 15.50 16.11 -9.12
C ILE A 5 14.25 15.25 -9.08
N GLU A 6 13.27 15.52 -9.95
CA GLU A 6 12.05 14.71 -10.07
C GLU A 6 12.38 13.28 -10.49
N ASP A 7 13.25 13.10 -11.48
CA ASP A 7 13.69 11.80 -11.95
C ASP A 7 14.42 11.02 -10.84
N GLU A 8 15.29 11.69 -10.09
CA GLU A 8 16.01 11.09 -8.96
C GLU A 8 15.07 10.68 -7.84
N VAL A 9 14.05 11.49 -7.49
CA VAL A 9 13.03 11.12 -6.51
C VAL A 9 12.27 9.87 -6.96
N CYS A 10 11.82 9.85 -8.22
CA CYS A 10 11.10 8.70 -8.77
C CYS A 10 11.97 7.44 -8.80
N ARG A 11 13.22 7.55 -9.22
CA ARG A 11 14.17 6.44 -9.25
C ARG A 11 14.36 5.84 -7.85
N ARG A 12 14.68 6.65 -6.86
CA ARG A 12 14.91 6.18 -5.47
C ARG A 12 13.66 5.59 -4.83
N LEU A 13 12.47 6.13 -5.13
CA LEU A 13 11.21 5.52 -4.71
C LEU A 13 11.00 4.15 -5.36
N SER A 14 11.37 4.00 -6.65
CA SER A 14 11.28 2.72 -7.35
C SER A 14 12.25 1.68 -6.80
N ASP A 15 13.36 2.11 -6.23
CA ASP A 15 14.33 1.26 -5.54
C ASP A 15 13.87 0.87 -4.10
N GLY A 16 12.67 1.29 -3.70
CA GLY A 16 12.08 0.97 -2.40
C GLY A 16 12.47 1.92 -1.27
N GLU A 17 13.19 3.02 -1.55
CA GLU A 17 13.46 4.03 -0.53
C GLU A 17 12.18 4.76 -0.12
N THR A 18 12.11 5.14 1.15
CA THR A 18 11.01 5.99 1.62
C THR A 18 11.24 7.45 1.25
N LEU A 19 10.16 8.19 0.95
CA LEU A 19 10.26 9.61 0.66
C LEU A 19 10.99 10.39 1.76
N ARG A 20 10.79 10.01 3.01
CA ARG A 20 11.50 10.63 4.14
C ARG A 20 12.99 10.33 4.15
N SER A 21 13.40 9.14 3.73
CA SER A 21 14.83 8.81 3.58
C SER A 21 15.45 9.67 2.48
N ILE A 22 14.80 9.76 1.33
CA ILE A 22 15.26 10.57 0.19
C ILE A 22 15.45 12.04 0.60
N CYS A 23 14.48 12.61 1.31
CA CYS A 23 14.54 14.01 1.75
C CYS A 23 15.55 14.31 2.89
N ARG A 24 16.27 13.31 3.41
CA ARG A 24 17.39 13.53 4.34
C ARG A 24 18.68 13.86 3.62
N ASP A 25 18.76 13.58 2.34
CA ASP A 25 19.90 14.01 1.51
C ASP A 25 19.80 15.52 1.28
N GLU A 26 20.83 16.26 1.66
CA GLU A 26 20.88 17.73 1.56
C GLU A 26 20.72 18.25 0.13
N ARG A 27 21.02 17.42 -0.88
CA ARG A 27 20.82 17.73 -2.29
C ARG A 27 19.37 17.58 -2.75
N MET A 28 18.52 16.99 -1.92
CA MET A 28 17.13 16.72 -2.25
C MET A 28 16.19 17.74 -1.59
N PRO A 29 15.05 18.03 -2.23
CA PRO A 29 14.07 18.95 -1.67
C PRO A 29 13.43 18.40 -0.39
N SER A 30 12.86 19.31 0.40
CA SER A 30 12.08 18.90 1.57
C SER A 30 10.89 18.02 1.16
N TRP A 31 10.47 17.11 2.05
CA TRP A 31 9.27 16.28 1.81
C TRP A 31 8.03 17.13 1.52
N ARG A 32 7.91 18.30 2.16
CA ARG A 32 6.81 19.24 1.95
C ARG A 32 6.80 19.77 0.53
N SER A 33 7.95 20.20 0.02
CA SER A 33 8.07 20.67 -1.36
C SER A 33 7.65 19.61 -2.37
N ILE A 34 8.00 18.33 -2.13
CA ILE A 34 7.60 17.24 -3.01
C ILE A 34 6.07 17.04 -2.98
N TYR A 35 5.43 17.11 -1.82
CA TYR A 35 3.96 17.04 -1.74
C TYR A 35 3.27 18.22 -2.42
N ASP A 36 3.83 19.44 -2.30
CA ASP A 36 3.32 20.60 -3.01
C ASP A 36 3.43 20.42 -4.54
N TRP A 37 4.52 19.83 -5.03
CA TRP A 37 4.67 19.52 -6.46
C TRP A 37 3.68 18.44 -6.93
N ILE A 38 3.46 17.39 -6.15
CA ILE A 38 2.46 16.35 -6.43
C ILE A 38 1.06 16.96 -6.54
N ALA A 39 0.71 17.93 -5.68
CA ALA A 39 -0.58 18.58 -5.70
C ALA A 39 -0.77 19.52 -6.90
N GLN A 40 0.31 20.10 -7.43
CA GLN A 40 0.31 21.09 -8.50
C GLN A 40 0.48 20.48 -9.91
N ASP A 41 1.00 19.25 -10.00
CA ASP A 41 1.43 18.63 -11.25
C ASP A 41 0.95 17.17 -11.33
N ALA A 42 -0.08 16.95 -12.16
CA ALA A 42 -0.69 15.65 -12.33
C ALA A 42 0.24 14.62 -13.00
N ASP A 43 1.16 15.06 -13.88
CA ASP A 43 2.14 14.17 -14.50
C ASP A 43 3.14 13.69 -13.45
N PHE A 44 3.69 14.60 -12.65
CA PHE A 44 4.57 14.23 -11.55
C PHE A 44 3.87 13.33 -10.52
N ALA A 45 2.59 13.60 -10.21
CA ALA A 45 1.78 12.74 -9.33
C ALA A 45 1.68 11.31 -9.88
N SER A 46 1.42 11.15 -11.17
CA SER A 46 1.37 9.84 -11.84
C SER A 46 2.71 9.12 -11.80
N ARG A 47 3.81 9.81 -12.04
CA ARG A 47 5.17 9.27 -11.97
C ARG A 47 5.52 8.79 -10.57
N ILE A 48 5.17 9.57 -9.53
CA ILE A 48 5.34 9.18 -8.12
C ILE A 48 4.51 7.96 -7.76
N ALA A 49 3.24 7.89 -8.22
CA ALA A 49 2.41 6.71 -8.00
C ALA A 49 3.02 5.45 -8.61
N ARG A 50 3.48 5.54 -9.86
CA ARG A 50 4.17 4.44 -10.55
C ARG A 50 5.47 4.04 -9.84
N ALA A 51 6.28 5.00 -9.42
CA ALA A 51 7.52 4.76 -8.69
C ALA A 51 7.26 4.01 -7.36
N ARG A 52 6.19 4.35 -6.64
CA ARG A 52 5.79 3.65 -5.42
C ARG A 52 5.32 2.21 -5.67
N GLU A 53 4.65 1.95 -6.80
CA GLU A 53 4.28 0.58 -7.18
C GLU A 53 5.51 -0.29 -7.43
N LEU A 54 6.50 0.23 -8.18
CA LEU A 54 7.77 -0.46 -8.42
C LEU A 54 8.56 -0.63 -7.12
N GLY A 55 8.58 0.39 -6.26
CA GLY A 55 9.23 0.32 -4.95
C GLY A 55 8.62 -0.73 -4.02
N ALA A 56 7.33 -1.01 -4.15
CA ALA A 56 6.70 -2.10 -3.41
C ALA A 56 7.24 -3.47 -3.85
N ASP A 57 7.51 -3.65 -5.15
CA ASP A 57 8.15 -4.87 -5.66
C ASP A 57 9.58 -5.01 -5.15
N ALA A 58 10.36 -3.93 -5.18
CA ALA A 58 11.72 -3.91 -4.63
C ALA A 58 11.74 -4.25 -3.13
N ILE A 59 10.77 -3.75 -2.34
CA ILE A 59 10.63 -4.11 -0.92
C ILE A 59 10.27 -5.59 -0.76
N ALA A 60 9.44 -6.15 -1.65
CA ALA A 60 9.09 -7.58 -1.61
C ALA A 60 10.33 -8.46 -1.91
N GLU A 61 11.17 -8.08 -2.85
CA GLU A 61 12.44 -8.77 -3.14
C GLU A 61 13.41 -8.67 -1.94
N GLN A 62 13.53 -7.51 -1.31
CA GLN A 62 14.34 -7.34 -0.09
C GLN A 62 13.89 -8.26 1.06
N ILE A 63 12.60 -8.61 1.13
CA ILE A 63 12.11 -9.57 2.15
C ILE A 63 12.77 -10.93 1.96
N LEU A 64 12.90 -11.40 0.72
CA LEU A 64 13.57 -12.65 0.40
C LEU A 64 15.06 -12.60 0.77
N ASP A 65 15.76 -11.53 0.40
CA ASP A 65 17.15 -11.32 0.75
C ASP A 65 17.38 -11.34 2.27
N ILE A 66 16.49 -10.67 3.03
CA ILE A 66 16.56 -10.66 4.50
C ILE A 66 16.27 -12.06 5.07
N ALA A 67 15.32 -12.79 4.48
CA ALA A 67 14.97 -14.13 4.93
C ALA A 67 16.08 -15.15 4.65
N ASP A 68 16.76 -15.01 3.52
CA ASP A 68 17.73 -16.00 3.05
C ASP A 68 19.17 -15.70 3.52
N THR A 69 19.45 -14.43 3.91
CA THR A 69 20.81 -14.03 4.32
C THR A 69 20.96 -13.99 5.84
N PRO A 70 21.74 -14.88 6.46
CA PRO A 70 22.03 -14.83 7.89
C PRO A 70 22.76 -13.53 8.27
N VAL A 71 22.37 -12.91 9.38
CA VAL A 71 23.04 -11.72 9.94
C VAL A 71 23.57 -12.08 11.31
N VAL A 72 24.89 -12.25 11.43
CA VAL A 72 25.52 -12.53 12.71
C VAL A 72 25.58 -11.28 13.58
N GLY A 73 25.00 -11.35 14.76
CA GLY A 73 25.05 -10.32 15.79
C GLY A 73 25.62 -10.84 17.10
N GLU A 74 25.85 -9.92 18.02
CA GLU A 74 26.36 -10.22 19.36
C GLU A 74 25.28 -9.85 20.39
N GLU A 75 24.92 -10.81 21.23
CA GLU A 75 24.06 -10.63 22.38
C GLU A 75 24.93 -10.66 23.64
N ILE A 76 24.90 -9.58 24.41
CA ILE A 76 25.69 -9.41 25.61
C ILE A 76 24.76 -9.59 26.81
N GLU A 77 24.98 -10.65 27.58
CA GLU A 77 24.30 -10.90 28.87
C GLU A 77 25.27 -10.55 30.00
N GLU A 78 24.91 -9.53 30.79
CA GLU A 78 25.57 -9.22 32.06
C GLU A 78 24.88 -9.98 33.20
N SER A 79 25.67 -10.79 33.93
CA SER A 79 25.22 -11.49 35.14
C SER A 79 26.21 -11.25 36.28
N GLU A 80 25.81 -11.54 37.53
CA GLU A 80 26.71 -11.46 38.70
C GLU A 80 27.96 -12.32 38.56
N SER A 81 27.95 -13.33 37.66
CA SER A 81 29.08 -14.21 37.36
C SER A 81 29.99 -13.72 36.23
N GLY A 82 29.69 -12.55 35.61
CA GLY A 82 30.47 -11.96 34.52
C GLY A 82 29.67 -11.68 33.25
N MET A 83 30.38 -11.17 32.26
CA MET A 83 29.83 -10.82 30.96
C MET A 83 29.94 -12.03 30.00
N LYS A 84 28.81 -12.45 29.45
CA LYS A 84 28.75 -13.53 28.45
C LYS A 84 28.37 -12.95 27.10
N VAL A 85 29.22 -13.14 26.10
CA VAL A 85 28.96 -12.73 24.71
C VAL A 85 28.55 -13.96 23.91
N LYS A 86 27.35 -13.93 23.37
CA LYS A 86 26.83 -14.96 22.47
C LYS A 86 26.76 -14.41 21.05
N ARG A 87 27.44 -15.07 20.13
CA ARG A 87 27.34 -14.79 18.70
C ARG A 87 26.33 -15.73 18.05
N ALA A 88 25.30 -15.19 17.43
CA ALA A 88 24.28 -15.98 16.75
C ALA A 88 23.66 -15.17 15.59
N ASP A 89 22.91 -15.86 14.72
CA ASP A 89 22.09 -15.18 13.73
C ASP A 89 20.98 -14.35 14.43
N MET A 90 20.82 -13.11 13.99
CA MET A 90 19.82 -12.15 14.49
C MET A 90 18.42 -12.51 14.01
N LEU A 91 17.98 -13.75 14.21
CA LEU A 91 16.69 -14.28 13.75
C LEU A 91 15.50 -13.42 14.18
N GLY A 92 15.48 -12.96 15.42
CA GLY A 92 14.40 -12.11 15.94
C GLY A 92 14.31 -10.77 15.21
N HIS A 93 15.44 -10.12 14.94
CA HIS A 93 15.51 -8.88 14.20
C HIS A 93 15.10 -9.07 12.74
N ARG A 94 15.62 -10.10 12.07
CA ARG A 94 15.26 -10.45 10.68
C ARG A 94 13.77 -10.76 10.55
N LYS A 95 13.22 -11.56 11.48
CA LYS A 95 11.79 -11.86 11.54
C LYS A 95 10.95 -10.58 11.66
N LEU A 96 11.32 -9.67 12.55
CA LEU A 96 10.64 -8.38 12.71
C LEU A 96 10.68 -7.55 11.42
N GLN A 97 11.83 -7.50 10.73
CA GLN A 97 11.96 -6.79 9.45
C GLN A 97 11.05 -7.38 8.37
N VAL A 98 11.03 -8.70 8.21
CA VAL A 98 10.19 -9.42 7.25
C VAL A 98 8.71 -9.19 7.55
N GLU A 99 8.27 -9.44 8.78
CA GLU A 99 6.86 -9.29 9.18
C GLU A 99 6.35 -7.86 9.01
N THR A 100 7.16 -6.87 9.38
CA THR A 100 6.78 -5.45 9.26
C THR A 100 6.60 -5.07 7.80
N ARG A 101 7.54 -5.47 6.92
CA ARG A 101 7.44 -5.18 5.48
C ARG A 101 6.24 -5.87 4.84
N LEU A 102 5.99 -7.15 5.13
CA LEU A 102 4.83 -7.88 4.63
C LEU A 102 3.52 -7.22 5.05
N LYS A 103 3.40 -6.84 6.32
CA LYS A 103 2.20 -6.14 6.84
C LYS A 103 1.98 -4.78 6.16
N LEU A 104 3.05 -4.04 5.89
CA LEU A 104 2.95 -2.76 5.18
C LEU A 104 2.56 -2.95 3.72
N LEU A 105 3.19 -3.88 3.00
CA LEU A 105 2.86 -4.19 1.60
C LEU A 105 1.40 -4.60 1.46
N ALA A 106 0.89 -5.48 2.33
CA ALA A 106 -0.50 -5.91 2.32
C ALA A 106 -1.49 -4.74 2.51
N LYS A 107 -1.12 -3.72 3.32
CA LYS A 107 -1.96 -2.54 3.54
C LYS A 107 -1.86 -1.51 2.42
N TRP A 108 -0.68 -1.29 1.86
CA TRP A 108 -0.46 -0.30 0.81
C TRP A 108 -0.95 -0.78 -0.56
N PHE A 109 -0.77 -2.07 -0.83
CA PHE A 109 -1.12 -2.69 -2.11
C PHE A 109 -1.94 -3.97 -1.89
N PRO A 110 -3.16 -3.86 -1.33
CA PRO A 110 -3.97 -5.04 -0.95
C PRO A 110 -4.35 -5.93 -2.14
N LYS A 111 -4.45 -5.36 -3.34
CA LYS A 111 -4.74 -6.13 -4.55
C LYS A 111 -3.61 -7.07 -4.96
N LYS A 112 -2.35 -6.72 -4.64
CA LYS A 112 -1.15 -7.47 -5.05
C LYS A 112 -0.59 -8.32 -3.91
N TYR A 113 -0.55 -7.77 -2.68
CA TYR A 113 0.11 -8.35 -1.52
C TYR A 113 -0.83 -8.64 -0.35
N GLY A 114 -2.13 -8.32 -0.48
CA GLY A 114 -3.09 -8.63 0.57
C GLY A 114 -3.51 -10.08 0.59
N ASP A 115 -3.88 -10.56 1.77
CA ASP A 115 -4.48 -11.88 1.92
C ASP A 115 -5.80 -11.92 1.13
N ARG A 116 -5.92 -12.83 0.19
CA ARG A 116 -7.17 -13.08 -0.52
C ARG A 116 -8.08 -13.90 0.38
N SER A 117 -8.97 -13.25 1.11
CA SER A 117 -10.11 -13.94 1.66
C SER A 117 -11.15 -14.15 0.53
N ALA A 118 -11.16 -15.32 -0.08
CA ALA A 118 -12.26 -15.72 -0.94
C ALA A 118 -13.47 -15.99 -0.05
N MET A 119 -14.41 -15.05 0.01
CA MET A 119 -15.72 -15.31 0.61
C MET A 119 -16.56 -16.00 -0.46
N GLU A 120 -16.67 -17.31 -0.39
CA GLU A 120 -17.57 -18.09 -1.23
C GLU A 120 -19.00 -17.82 -0.74
N VAL A 121 -19.73 -17.00 -1.50
CA VAL A 121 -21.15 -16.74 -1.22
C VAL A 121 -21.95 -17.85 -1.90
N THR A 122 -22.30 -18.86 -1.12
CA THR A 122 -23.17 -19.95 -1.58
C THR A 122 -24.63 -19.68 -1.19
N GLY A 123 -25.54 -20.11 -2.03
CA GLY A 123 -26.96 -20.13 -1.72
C GLY A 123 -27.32 -21.25 -0.72
N ALA A 124 -28.61 -21.44 -0.44
CA ALA A 124 -29.10 -22.53 0.40
C ALA A 124 -28.54 -23.87 -0.11
N ASP A 125 -28.13 -24.73 0.81
CA ASP A 125 -27.55 -26.06 0.55
C ASP A 125 -26.25 -26.07 -0.27
N GLY A 126 -25.49 -24.98 -0.26
CA GLY A 126 -24.22 -24.90 -0.96
C GLY A 126 -24.32 -24.68 -2.48
N GLY A 127 -25.53 -24.46 -2.99
CA GLY A 127 -25.76 -24.17 -4.41
C GLY A 127 -25.46 -22.72 -4.81
N PRO A 128 -25.59 -22.37 -6.10
CA PRO A 128 -25.45 -20.99 -6.54
C PRO A 128 -26.50 -20.08 -5.94
N VAL A 129 -26.13 -18.83 -5.60
CA VAL A 129 -27.06 -17.81 -5.11
C VAL A 129 -28.13 -17.54 -6.20
N GLN A 130 -29.35 -17.99 -5.98
CA GLN A 130 -30.46 -17.73 -6.89
C GLN A 130 -31.08 -16.36 -6.56
N ILE A 131 -30.94 -15.42 -7.46
CA ILE A 131 -31.70 -14.17 -7.41
C ILE A 131 -32.90 -14.37 -8.33
N SER A 132 -34.10 -14.39 -7.76
CA SER A 132 -35.32 -14.55 -8.55
C SER A 132 -35.51 -13.34 -9.49
N ASP A 133 -36.12 -13.56 -10.66
CA ASP A 133 -36.40 -12.49 -11.61
C ASP A 133 -37.29 -11.39 -11.00
N THR A 134 -38.17 -11.75 -10.06
CA THR A 134 -38.95 -10.80 -9.28
C THR A 134 -38.08 -9.87 -8.43
N GLN A 135 -37.05 -10.38 -7.78
CA GLN A 135 -36.10 -9.59 -6.99
C GLN A 135 -35.23 -8.72 -7.88
N ARG A 136 -34.86 -9.19 -9.08
CA ARG A 136 -34.15 -8.39 -10.09
C ARG A 136 -35.02 -7.23 -10.59
N ALA A 137 -36.26 -7.52 -10.95
CA ALA A 137 -37.21 -6.52 -11.40
C ALA A 137 -37.47 -5.45 -10.33
N ALA A 138 -37.65 -5.85 -9.07
CA ALA A 138 -37.83 -4.94 -7.95
C ALA A 138 -36.61 -4.01 -7.73
N LYS A 139 -35.38 -4.53 -7.85
CA LYS A 139 -34.14 -3.71 -7.74
C LYS A 139 -34.01 -2.75 -8.91
N ILE A 140 -34.31 -3.18 -10.13
CA ILE A 140 -34.25 -2.32 -11.32
C ILE A 140 -35.29 -1.19 -11.21
N SER A 141 -36.51 -1.51 -10.80
CA SER A 141 -37.56 -0.48 -10.63
C SER A 141 -37.22 0.53 -9.54
N ALA A 142 -36.62 0.09 -8.44
CA ALA A 142 -36.16 0.99 -7.38
C ALA A 142 -35.03 1.93 -7.86
N ILE A 143 -34.09 1.44 -8.65
CA ILE A 143 -33.01 2.26 -9.23
C ILE A 143 -33.58 3.29 -10.21
N LEU A 144 -34.52 2.88 -11.07
CA LEU A 144 -35.17 3.79 -12.02
C LEU A 144 -35.99 4.87 -11.31
N ALA A 145 -36.72 4.50 -10.26
CA ALA A 145 -37.48 5.45 -9.45
C ALA A 145 -36.56 6.48 -8.77
N ALA A 146 -35.44 6.05 -8.21
CA ALA A 146 -34.43 6.93 -7.61
C ALA A 146 -33.80 7.88 -8.64
N ALA A 147 -33.51 7.38 -9.85
CA ALA A 147 -32.96 8.19 -10.94
C ALA A 147 -33.98 9.26 -11.43
N GLN A 148 -35.26 8.89 -11.52
CA GLN A 148 -36.34 9.83 -11.89
C GLN A 148 -36.55 10.91 -10.81
N ALA A 149 -36.51 10.53 -9.54
CA ALA A 149 -36.61 11.49 -8.43
C ALA A 149 -35.48 12.52 -8.44
N ARG A 150 -34.22 12.09 -8.70
CA ARG A 150 -33.07 13.01 -8.85
C ARG A 150 -33.27 13.97 -10.03
N LYS A 151 -33.70 13.44 -11.17
CA LYS A 151 -33.94 14.27 -12.37
C LYS A 151 -35.05 15.30 -12.18
N ASN A 152 -36.07 14.99 -11.37
CA ASN A 152 -37.16 15.93 -11.05
C ASN A 152 -36.67 16.99 -10.04
N ALA A 153 -35.84 16.61 -9.06
CA ALA A 153 -35.25 17.54 -8.11
C ALA A 153 -34.33 18.56 -8.81
N ASP A 154 -33.54 18.12 -9.80
CA ASP A 154 -32.67 19.01 -10.60
C ASP A 154 -33.47 20.00 -11.49
N LYS A 155 -34.68 19.62 -11.91
CA LYS A 155 -35.54 20.53 -12.68
C LYS A 155 -36.19 21.60 -11.80
N ASP A 156 -36.62 21.27 -10.58
CA ASP A 156 -37.25 22.20 -9.63
C ASP A 156 -36.26 23.23 -9.08
N SER A 157 -34.94 22.88 -9.05
CA SER A 157 -33.88 23.80 -8.59
C SER A 157 -33.33 24.74 -9.67
N GLY A 158 -33.81 24.66 -10.90
CA GLY A 158 -33.35 25.44 -12.06
C GLY A 158 -34.33 26.52 -12.54
N GLU A 159 -35.48 26.74 -11.85
CA GLU A 159 -36.49 27.71 -12.22
C GLU A 159 -36.62 28.93 -11.27
N ASP A 160 -35.57 29.25 -10.48
CA ASP A 160 -35.48 30.48 -9.69
C ASP A 160 -34.45 31.47 -10.24
#